data_d820193b0ed0d9b2588d1650dc291c46
#
_entry.id   d820193b0ed0d9b2588d1650dc291c46
#
_cell.length_a   1.000
_cell.length_b   1.000
_cell.length_c   1.000
_cell.angle_alpha   90.00
_cell.angle_beta   90.00
_cell.angle_gamma   90.00
#
_symmetry.space_group_name_H-M   'P 1'
#
loop_
_entity.id
_entity.type
_entity.pdbx_description
1 polymer ?
#
loop_
_entity_poly.entity_id
_entity_poly.type
_entity_poly.pdbx_seq_one_letter_code
_entity_poly.pdbx_strand_id
1 'polypeptide(L)'
;MKIRVINPNTTASMTDKIGEAACRIAAPGTLIVASNPRSGPVSIESHFDEAISAVGVIEEVRAGELEQTDAYILACFGDPGLLAARELTRAPVIGIAEAAFHLATLISTRFSIVTT
;
A
#
# COMPACT_ATOMS: atom_id res chain seq x y z
N MET A 1 -16.04 2.10 -8.11
CA MET A 1 -14.59 2.38 -8.02
C MET A 1 -13.90 1.14 -7.49
N LYS A 2 -12.80 0.70 -8.14
CA LYS A 2 -11.96 -0.43 -7.69
C LYS A 2 -10.67 0.12 -7.08
N ILE A 3 -10.40 -0.22 -5.83
CA ILE A 3 -9.17 0.17 -5.14
C ILE A 3 -8.37 -1.09 -4.83
N ARG A 4 -7.12 -1.14 -5.29
CA ARG A 4 -6.19 -2.19 -4.92
C ARG A 4 -5.38 -1.75 -3.69
N VAL A 5 -5.44 -2.56 -2.63
CA VAL A 5 -4.68 -2.35 -1.39
C VAL A 5 -3.55 -3.37 -1.36
N ILE A 6 -2.32 -2.91 -1.49
CA ILE A 6 -1.13 -3.74 -1.65
C ILE A 6 -0.42 -3.87 -0.31
N ASN A 7 -0.34 -5.11 0.21
CA ASN A 7 0.62 -5.46 1.23
C ASN A 7 1.97 -5.74 0.56
N PRO A 8 3.05 -4.99 0.83
CA PRO A 8 4.32 -5.16 0.12
C PRO A 8 5.13 -6.39 0.53
N ASN A 9 4.74 -7.10 1.59
CA ASN A 9 5.35 -8.38 1.97
C ASN A 9 4.53 -9.58 1.45
N THR A 10 5.05 -10.80 1.63
CA THR A 10 4.42 -12.01 1.09
C THR A 10 3.48 -12.72 2.06
N THR A 11 3.17 -12.13 3.22
CA THR A 11 2.34 -12.77 4.26
C THR A 11 0.86 -12.64 3.94
N ALA A 12 0.27 -13.69 3.38
CA ALA A 12 -1.13 -13.72 2.96
C ALA A 12 -2.12 -13.40 4.11
N SER A 13 -1.89 -13.94 5.32
CA SER A 13 -2.76 -13.66 6.47
C SER A 13 -2.76 -12.19 6.89
N MET A 14 -1.70 -11.44 6.61
CA MET A 14 -1.64 -10.00 6.81
C MET A 14 -2.44 -9.29 5.71
N THR A 15 -2.32 -9.73 4.47
CA THR A 15 -3.10 -9.22 3.35
C THR A 15 -4.60 -9.35 3.59
N ASP A 16 -5.05 -10.49 4.11
CA ASP A 16 -6.45 -10.72 4.46
C ASP A 16 -6.94 -9.70 5.50
N LYS A 17 -6.18 -9.50 6.59
CA LYS A 17 -6.51 -8.52 7.63
C LYS A 17 -6.55 -7.08 7.11
N ILE A 18 -5.62 -6.72 6.22
CA ILE A 18 -5.59 -5.41 5.56
C ILE A 18 -6.84 -5.24 4.69
N GLY A 19 -7.19 -6.25 3.91
CA GLY A 19 -8.39 -6.25 3.08
C GLY A 19 -9.68 -6.11 3.90
N GLU A 20 -9.81 -6.87 4.99
CA GLU A 20 -10.93 -6.75 5.92
C GLU A 20 -11.03 -5.33 6.52
N ALA A 21 -9.90 -4.75 6.93
CA ALA A 21 -9.88 -3.40 7.49
C ALA A 21 -10.31 -2.36 6.45
N ALA A 22 -9.82 -2.46 5.22
CA ALA A 22 -10.20 -1.58 4.13
C ALA A 22 -11.70 -1.71 3.76
N CYS A 23 -12.21 -2.93 3.69
CA CYS A 23 -13.63 -3.19 3.40
C CYS A 23 -14.57 -2.56 4.45
N ARG A 24 -14.18 -2.56 5.74
CA ARG A 24 -15.01 -1.99 6.82
C ARG A 24 -15.26 -0.50 6.69
N ILE A 25 -14.35 0.23 6.05
CA ILE A 25 -14.43 1.70 5.92
C ILE A 25 -14.72 2.16 4.49
N ALA A 26 -14.74 1.24 3.54
CA ALA A 26 -15.01 1.55 2.15
C ALA A 26 -16.44 2.09 1.96
N ALA A 27 -16.58 3.13 1.16
CA ALA A 27 -17.90 3.65 0.80
C ALA A 27 -18.70 2.63 -0.01
N PRO A 28 -20.05 2.63 0.07
CA PRO A 28 -20.90 1.76 -0.74
C PRO A 28 -20.55 1.86 -2.24
N GLY A 29 -20.44 0.71 -2.91
CA GLY A 29 -20.06 0.63 -4.32
C GLY A 29 -18.55 0.69 -4.60
N THR A 30 -17.71 0.75 -3.56
CA THR A 30 -16.26 0.60 -3.71
C THR A 30 -15.88 -0.88 -3.61
N LEU A 31 -15.17 -1.37 -4.62
CA LEU A 31 -14.58 -2.71 -4.63
C LEU A 31 -13.14 -2.63 -4.09
N ILE A 32 -12.89 -3.30 -2.99
CA ILE A 32 -11.54 -3.46 -2.43
C ILE A 32 -10.93 -4.77 -2.93
N VAL A 33 -9.72 -4.68 -3.49
CA VAL A 33 -8.90 -5.83 -3.89
C VAL A 33 -7.62 -5.78 -3.06
N ALA A 34 -7.53 -6.61 -2.02
CA ALA A 34 -6.30 -6.76 -1.26
C ALA A 34 -5.37 -7.76 -1.97
N SER A 35 -4.10 -7.40 -2.10
CA SER A 35 -3.11 -8.25 -2.77
C SER A 35 -1.72 -8.10 -2.14
N ASN A 36 -0.86 -9.07 -2.44
CA ASN A 36 0.55 -9.06 -2.09
C ASN A 36 1.37 -9.75 -3.19
N PRO A 37 2.67 -9.41 -3.31
CA PRO A 37 3.55 -10.04 -4.29
C PRO A 37 3.74 -11.53 -4.02
N ARG A 38 4.04 -12.28 -5.09
CA ARG A 38 4.31 -13.73 -5.02
C ARG A 38 5.69 -14.04 -4.44
N SER A 39 6.62 -13.10 -4.54
CA SER A 39 8.01 -13.24 -4.09
C SER A 39 8.45 -11.97 -3.37
N GLY A 40 9.34 -12.12 -2.41
CA GLY A 40 9.83 -11.04 -1.59
C GLY A 40 9.94 -11.43 -0.11
N PRO A 41 10.18 -10.48 0.79
CA PRO A 41 10.30 -10.76 2.22
C PRO A 41 8.93 -11.12 2.81
N VAL A 42 8.95 -12.02 3.80
CA VAL A 42 7.77 -12.36 4.62
C VAL A 42 7.41 -11.19 5.54
N SER A 43 8.43 -10.48 6.03
CA SER A 43 8.33 -9.28 6.85
C SER A 43 9.35 -8.26 6.34
N ILE A 44 9.06 -6.97 6.45
CA ILE A 44 9.97 -5.89 6.04
C ILE A 44 10.58 -5.32 7.31
N GLU A 45 11.83 -5.69 7.60
CA GLU A 45 12.52 -5.37 8.86
C GLU A 45 13.86 -4.65 8.62
N SER A 46 14.24 -4.46 7.35
CA SER A 46 15.50 -3.84 6.98
C SER A 46 15.37 -3.03 5.68
N HIS A 47 16.33 -2.14 5.42
CA HIS A 47 16.41 -1.43 4.14
C HIS A 47 16.58 -2.36 2.94
N PHE A 48 17.19 -3.54 3.15
CA PHE A 48 17.28 -4.56 2.12
C PHE A 48 15.88 -5.12 1.79
N ASP A 49 15.10 -5.48 2.81
CA ASP A 49 13.72 -5.96 2.62
C ASP A 49 12.86 -4.90 1.96
N GLU A 50 13.02 -3.64 2.34
CA GLU A 50 12.32 -2.51 1.75
C GLU A 50 12.62 -2.38 0.24
N ALA A 51 13.90 -2.48 -0.15
CA ALA A 51 14.30 -2.41 -1.55
C ALA A 51 13.73 -3.58 -2.38
N ILE A 52 13.72 -4.80 -1.85
CA ILE A 52 13.13 -5.96 -2.52
C ILE A 52 11.60 -5.83 -2.58
N SER A 53 10.97 -5.36 -1.52
CA SER A 53 9.51 -5.13 -1.48
C SER A 53 9.04 -4.12 -2.53
N ALA A 54 9.85 -3.10 -2.84
CA ALA A 54 9.52 -2.14 -3.88
C ALA A 54 9.34 -2.80 -5.26
N VAL A 55 10.12 -3.83 -5.58
CA VAL A 55 9.94 -4.62 -6.81
C VAL A 55 8.58 -5.32 -6.81
N GLY A 56 8.21 -5.93 -5.70
CA GLY A 56 6.91 -6.59 -5.55
C GLY A 56 5.73 -5.60 -5.70
N VAL A 57 5.85 -4.40 -5.14
CA VAL A 57 4.83 -3.33 -5.33
C VAL A 57 4.68 -2.98 -6.81
N ILE A 58 5.78 -2.84 -7.55
CA ILE A 58 5.76 -2.57 -8.99
C ILE A 58 5.01 -3.67 -9.75
N GLU A 59 5.24 -4.93 -9.42
CA GLU A 59 4.54 -6.07 -10.03
C GLU A 59 3.04 -6.02 -9.75
N GLU A 60 2.64 -5.72 -8.51
CA GLU A 60 1.23 -5.60 -8.12
C GLU A 60 0.51 -4.42 -8.80
N VAL A 61 1.19 -3.29 -8.98
CA VAL A 61 0.64 -2.14 -9.72
C VAL A 61 0.44 -2.51 -11.20
N ARG A 62 1.42 -3.16 -11.84
CA ARG A 62 1.28 -3.62 -13.23
C ARG A 62 0.13 -4.60 -13.40
N ALA A 63 -0.05 -5.52 -12.46
CA ALA A 63 -1.20 -6.43 -12.47
C ALA A 63 -2.53 -5.67 -12.33
N GLY A 64 -2.56 -4.67 -11.43
CA GLY A 64 -3.72 -3.82 -11.23
C GLY A 64 -4.12 -3.00 -12.45
N GLU A 65 -3.15 -2.51 -13.23
CA GLU A 65 -3.42 -1.79 -14.50
C GLU A 65 -4.14 -2.70 -15.52
N LEU A 66 -3.73 -3.97 -15.63
CA LEU A 66 -4.40 -4.93 -16.49
C LEU A 66 -5.83 -5.23 -16.04
N GLU A 67 -6.11 -5.07 -14.76
CA GLU A 67 -7.43 -5.27 -14.15
C GLU A 67 -8.27 -3.99 -14.07
N GLN A 68 -7.82 -2.89 -14.64
CA GLN A 68 -8.50 -1.59 -14.61
C GLN A 68 -8.76 -1.09 -13.19
N THR A 69 -7.72 -1.06 -12.37
CA THR A 69 -7.76 -0.51 -11.01
C THR A 69 -7.83 1.02 -11.05
N ASP A 70 -8.75 1.61 -10.28
CA ASP A 70 -8.98 3.07 -10.25
C ASP A 70 -8.06 3.79 -9.27
N ALA A 71 -7.55 3.12 -8.23
CA ALA A 71 -6.62 3.68 -7.24
C ALA A 71 -5.84 2.58 -6.51
N TYR A 72 -4.68 2.94 -5.98
CA TYR A 72 -3.79 2.05 -5.23
C TYR A 72 -3.50 2.60 -3.84
N ILE A 73 -3.42 1.70 -2.85
CA ILE A 73 -2.98 2.00 -1.50
C ILE A 73 -1.85 1.05 -1.13
N LEU A 74 -0.69 1.59 -0.74
CA LEU A 74 0.43 0.80 -0.21
C LEU A 74 0.27 0.66 1.29
N ALA A 75 0.02 -0.55 1.75
CA ALA A 75 -0.31 -0.85 3.15
C ALA A 75 0.94 -1.24 3.96
N CYS A 76 1.95 -0.37 3.97
CA CYS A 76 3.15 -0.48 4.79
C CYS A 76 3.60 0.91 5.23
N PHE A 77 4.00 1.06 6.49
CA PHE A 77 4.34 2.38 7.06
C PHE A 77 5.73 2.90 6.66
N GLY A 78 6.41 2.22 5.73
CA GLY A 78 7.63 2.69 5.03
C GLY A 78 7.35 3.13 3.59
N ASP A 79 6.14 2.90 3.07
CA ASP A 79 5.72 3.20 1.69
C ASP A 79 6.72 2.71 0.61
N PRO A 80 7.21 1.44 0.67
CA PRO A 80 8.25 0.95 -0.24
C PRO A 80 7.78 1.03 -1.69
N GLY A 81 8.59 1.65 -2.55
CA GLY A 81 8.29 1.75 -3.98
C GLY A 81 7.20 2.75 -4.36
N LEU A 82 6.72 3.60 -3.44
CA LEU A 82 5.64 4.57 -3.69
C LEU A 82 5.90 5.45 -4.92
N LEU A 83 7.08 6.05 -5.02
CA LEU A 83 7.41 6.93 -6.15
C LEU A 83 7.51 6.15 -7.47
N ALA A 84 8.12 4.97 -7.46
CA ALA A 84 8.18 4.10 -8.64
C ALA A 84 6.79 3.63 -9.09
N ALA A 85 5.91 3.31 -8.15
CA ALA A 85 4.52 2.97 -8.43
C ALA A 85 3.78 4.12 -9.15
N ARG A 86 3.99 5.35 -8.72
CA ARG A 86 3.40 6.56 -9.33
C ARG A 86 3.84 6.81 -10.77
N GLU A 87 5.00 6.31 -11.18
CA GLU A 87 5.47 6.41 -12.55
C GLU A 87 4.80 5.40 -13.50
N LEU A 88 4.19 4.33 -12.96
CA LEU A 88 3.63 3.23 -13.74
C LEU A 88 2.15 3.40 -14.07
N THR A 89 1.45 4.28 -13.38
CA THR A 89 0.00 4.44 -13.52
C THR A 89 -0.40 5.91 -13.51
N ARG A 90 -1.56 6.20 -14.11
CA ARG A 90 -2.24 7.50 -13.97
C ARG A 90 -3.23 7.51 -12.81
N ALA A 91 -3.54 6.36 -12.26
CA ALA A 91 -4.38 6.24 -11.09
C ALA A 91 -3.67 6.78 -9.83
N PRO A 92 -4.37 7.35 -8.86
CA PRO A 92 -3.77 7.76 -7.60
C PRO A 92 -3.09 6.59 -6.89
N VAL A 93 -1.86 6.80 -6.41
CA VAL A 93 -1.14 5.86 -5.55
C VAL A 93 -0.86 6.55 -4.23
N ILE A 94 -1.39 6.00 -3.14
CA ILE A 94 -1.31 6.54 -1.78
C ILE A 94 -0.54 5.57 -0.91
N GLY A 95 0.54 6.05 -0.27
CA GLY A 95 1.21 5.34 0.80
C GLY A 95 0.57 5.67 2.15
N ILE A 96 0.39 4.69 3.02
CA ILE A 96 -0.26 4.93 4.32
C ILE A 96 0.61 5.77 5.27
N ALA A 97 1.95 5.71 5.16
CA ALA A 97 2.83 6.55 5.94
C ALA A 97 2.74 8.01 5.49
N GLU A 98 2.90 8.28 4.21
CA GLU A 98 2.75 9.62 3.62
C GLU A 98 1.38 10.23 3.96
N ALA A 99 0.31 9.47 3.80
CA ALA A 99 -1.04 9.92 4.12
C ALA A 99 -1.21 10.26 5.61
N ALA A 100 -0.68 9.42 6.50
CA ALA A 100 -0.74 9.66 7.94
C ALA A 100 0.02 10.93 8.33
N PHE A 101 1.19 11.19 7.73
CA PHE A 101 1.98 12.39 8.01
C PHE A 101 1.26 13.65 7.54
N HIS A 102 0.70 13.65 6.34
CA HIS A 102 -0.08 14.78 5.85
C HIS A 102 -1.31 15.05 6.73
N LEU A 103 -2.06 14.04 7.12
CA LEU A 103 -3.20 14.20 8.01
C LEU A 103 -2.79 14.71 9.40
N ALA A 104 -1.67 14.24 9.96
CA ALA A 104 -1.17 14.69 11.25
C ALA A 104 -0.83 16.19 11.22
N THR A 105 -0.30 16.72 10.11
CA THR A 105 0.00 18.16 9.99
C THR A 105 -1.24 19.04 9.94
N LEU A 106 -2.41 18.49 9.59
CA LEU A 106 -3.67 19.25 9.59
C LEU A 106 -4.26 19.45 10.99
N ILE A 107 -3.93 18.56 11.92
CA ILE A 107 -4.53 18.55 13.27
C ILE A 107 -3.54 18.92 14.37
N SER A 108 -2.24 18.99 14.06
CA SER A 108 -1.20 19.32 15.04
C SER A 108 0.00 20.01 14.40
N THR A 109 0.62 20.94 15.12
CA THR A 109 1.86 21.58 14.70
C THR A 109 3.11 20.72 14.97
N ARG A 110 2.98 19.68 15.79
CA ARG A 110 4.03 18.71 16.11
C ARG A 110 3.41 17.34 16.33
N PHE A 111 4.07 16.31 15.86
CA PHE A 111 3.73 14.91 16.12
C PHE A 111 5.00 14.06 16.17
N SER A 112 4.92 12.93 16.84
CA SER A 112 6.00 11.96 16.87
C SER A 112 5.57 10.68 16.16
N ILE A 113 6.53 10.01 15.52
CA ILE A 113 6.34 8.72 14.88
C ILE A 113 6.95 7.68 15.78
N VAL A 114 6.16 6.66 16.17
CA VAL A 114 6.64 5.49 16.88
C VAL A 114 6.49 4.31 15.92
N THR A 115 7.59 3.71 15.54
CA THR A 115 7.64 2.59 14.58
C THR A 115 8.70 1.59 15.02
N THR A 116 8.70 0.42 14.41
CA THR A 116 9.71 -0.64 14.61
C THR A 116 10.97 -0.32 13.85
#